data_0c50fd2f9d2cc1159a797e1eacac2286
#
_entry.id   0c50fd2f9d2cc1159a797e1eacac2286
#
_cell.length_a   1.000
_cell.length_b   1.000
_cell.length_c   1.000
_cell.angle_alpha   90.00
_cell.angle_beta   90.00
_cell.angle_gamma   90.00
#
_symmetry.space_group_name_H-M   'P 1'
#
loop_
_entity.id
_entity.type
_entity.pdbx_description
1 polymer ?
#
loop_
_entity_poly.entity_id
_entity_poly.type
_entity_poly.pdbx_seq_one_letter_code
_entity_poly.pdbx_strand_id
1 'polypeptide(L)'
;MKIIHTADWHIGQTFFGYDRFQEHQYFLDWLTDQITTQQIDVLLISGDIFDVANPSAQAQRQFYRFLRRVTEQNPGLQIILIAGNHDSASRLETPIPLLEEMNIQIRGTVRKRADGTIDTEELIIELKDRSGKRQGWCLAVPYLRQGDYPAVESEGDPYQAGVKAMYDKLVACVEERRQKQEAIIAICLLYTSPSPRD
;
A
#
# COMPACT_ATOMS: atom_id res chain seq x y z
N MET A 1 -8.85 -14.59 -9.57
CA MET A 1 -8.42 -13.20 -9.26
C MET A 1 -7.03 -12.96 -9.83
N LYS A 2 -6.81 -11.81 -10.49
CA LYS A 2 -5.52 -11.36 -11.03
C LYS A 2 -5.07 -10.10 -10.31
N ILE A 3 -3.82 -10.06 -9.90
CA ILE A 3 -3.26 -8.97 -9.09
C ILE A 3 -2.01 -8.42 -9.78
N ILE A 4 -1.88 -7.10 -9.81
CA ILE A 4 -0.59 -6.43 -10.03
C ILE A 4 -0.10 -5.89 -8.69
N HIS A 5 1.17 -6.14 -8.39
CA HIS A 5 1.87 -5.56 -7.25
C HIS A 5 3.01 -4.66 -7.74
N THR A 6 3.12 -3.48 -7.17
CA THR A 6 4.16 -2.50 -7.48
C THR A 6 4.51 -1.68 -6.24
N ALA A 7 5.69 -1.04 -6.25
CA ALA A 7 6.21 -0.21 -5.16
C ALA A 7 7.17 0.84 -5.72
N ASP A 8 7.62 1.75 -4.88
CA ASP A 8 8.76 2.65 -5.14
C ASP A 8 8.60 3.50 -6.42
N TRP A 9 7.46 4.17 -6.54
CA TRP A 9 7.19 5.01 -7.71
C TRP A 9 7.98 6.31 -7.71
N HIS A 10 8.23 6.88 -6.52
CA HIS A 10 8.96 8.12 -6.32
C HIS A 10 8.51 9.25 -7.27
N ILE A 11 7.18 9.43 -7.43
CA ILE A 11 6.62 10.47 -8.30
C ILE A 11 7.11 11.84 -7.83
N GLY A 12 7.67 12.61 -8.78
CA GLY A 12 8.27 13.90 -8.50
C GLY A 12 9.78 13.86 -8.26
N GLN A 13 10.40 12.68 -8.37
CA GLN A 13 11.85 12.54 -8.30
C GLN A 13 12.53 13.31 -9.42
N THR A 14 13.68 13.90 -9.10
CA THR A 14 14.60 14.49 -10.08
C THR A 14 15.87 13.64 -10.16
N PHE A 15 16.45 13.56 -11.35
CA PHE A 15 17.73 12.89 -11.60
C PHE A 15 18.76 13.90 -12.10
N PHE A 16 19.78 14.17 -11.29
CA PHE A 16 20.78 15.22 -11.58
C PHE A 16 20.17 16.57 -11.98
N GLY A 17 19.06 16.96 -11.33
CA GLY A 17 18.34 18.21 -11.61
C GLY A 17 17.36 18.14 -12.80
N TYR A 18 17.26 17.02 -13.48
CA TYR A 18 16.26 16.78 -14.52
C TYR A 18 14.97 16.23 -13.92
N ASP A 19 13.84 16.85 -14.28
CA ASP A 19 12.51 16.40 -13.91
C ASP A 19 12.16 15.10 -14.65
N ARG A 20 11.73 14.08 -13.91
CA ARG A 20 11.33 12.78 -14.44
C ARG A 20 9.82 12.66 -14.68
N PHE A 21 9.13 13.77 -14.80
CA PHE A 21 7.67 13.80 -14.98
C PHE A 21 7.21 12.95 -16.17
N GLN A 22 7.93 13.03 -17.30
CA GLN A 22 7.55 12.28 -18.51
C GLN A 22 7.72 10.79 -18.33
N GLU A 23 8.79 10.32 -17.69
CA GLU A 23 9.04 8.90 -17.42
C GLU A 23 7.98 8.34 -16.47
N HIS A 24 7.64 9.09 -15.41
CA HIS A 24 6.54 8.72 -14.52
C HIS A 24 5.20 8.65 -15.28
N GLN A 25 4.94 9.60 -16.19
CA GLN A 25 3.73 9.57 -17.00
C GLN A 25 3.67 8.35 -17.90
N TYR A 26 4.77 8.01 -18.59
CA TYR A 26 4.84 6.80 -19.42
C TYR A 26 4.61 5.52 -18.61
N PHE A 27 5.20 5.45 -17.42
CA PHE A 27 4.99 4.33 -16.51
C PHE A 27 3.50 4.20 -16.10
N LEU A 28 2.87 5.28 -15.70
CA LEU A 28 1.46 5.30 -15.28
C LEU A 28 0.51 4.97 -16.43
N ASP A 29 0.83 5.42 -17.65
CA ASP A 29 0.07 5.08 -18.85
C ASP A 29 0.21 3.59 -19.18
N TRP A 30 1.44 3.07 -19.19
CA TRP A 30 1.70 1.66 -19.38
C TRP A 30 0.99 0.79 -18.33
N LEU A 31 1.06 1.18 -17.05
CA LEU A 31 0.38 0.45 -15.96
C LEU A 31 -1.14 0.43 -16.16
N THR A 32 -1.72 1.54 -16.59
CA THR A 32 -3.16 1.62 -16.92
C THR A 32 -3.51 0.64 -18.04
N ASP A 33 -2.69 0.59 -19.10
CA ASP A 33 -2.89 -0.33 -20.23
C ASP A 33 -2.77 -1.80 -19.80
N GLN A 34 -1.79 -2.13 -18.93
CA GLN A 34 -1.65 -3.49 -18.39
C GLN A 34 -2.89 -3.88 -17.57
N ILE A 35 -3.37 -3.01 -16.70
CA ILE A 35 -4.56 -3.25 -15.86
C ILE A 35 -5.79 -3.50 -16.75
N THR A 36 -5.97 -2.70 -17.76
CA THR A 36 -7.12 -2.78 -18.69
C THR A 36 -7.04 -4.03 -19.56
N THR A 37 -5.91 -4.24 -20.23
CA THR A 37 -5.73 -5.35 -21.20
C THR A 37 -5.78 -6.71 -20.51
N GLN A 38 -5.19 -6.85 -19.35
CA GLN A 38 -5.14 -8.10 -18.59
C GLN A 38 -6.37 -8.31 -17.71
N GLN A 39 -7.25 -7.32 -17.59
CA GLN A 39 -8.43 -7.34 -16.73
C GLN A 39 -8.03 -7.64 -15.26
N ILE A 40 -7.16 -6.83 -14.72
CA ILE A 40 -6.67 -6.97 -13.35
C ILE A 40 -7.78 -6.68 -12.35
N ASP A 41 -7.94 -7.53 -11.36
CA ASP A 41 -8.92 -7.38 -10.29
C ASP A 41 -8.42 -6.43 -9.18
N VAL A 42 -7.15 -6.54 -8.82
CA VAL A 42 -6.55 -5.78 -7.70
C VAL A 42 -5.20 -5.19 -8.09
N LEU A 43 -5.00 -3.91 -7.78
CA LEU A 43 -3.71 -3.23 -7.82
C LEU A 43 -3.23 -3.00 -6.39
N LEU A 44 -2.06 -3.57 -6.04
CA LEU A 44 -1.39 -3.37 -4.76
C LEU A 44 -0.20 -2.43 -4.95
N ILE A 45 -0.15 -1.35 -4.16
CA ILE A 45 0.93 -0.34 -4.21
C ILE A 45 1.60 -0.29 -2.84
N SER A 46 2.83 -0.78 -2.74
CA SER A 46 3.54 -0.99 -1.47
C SER A 46 4.49 0.15 -1.13
N GLY A 47 3.96 1.38 -1.05
CA GLY A 47 4.68 2.53 -0.51
C GLY A 47 5.60 3.26 -1.49
N ASP A 48 6.21 4.32 -0.99
CA ASP A 48 7.07 5.28 -1.68
C ASP A 48 6.46 5.77 -3.00
N ILE A 49 5.21 6.24 -2.87
CA ILE A 49 4.43 6.79 -3.98
C ILE A 49 5.06 8.09 -4.45
N PHE A 50 5.43 8.94 -3.51
CA PHE A 50 6.11 10.20 -3.76
C PHE A 50 7.57 10.14 -3.32
N ASP A 51 8.44 10.89 -4.00
CA ASP A 51 9.87 10.96 -3.67
C ASP A 51 10.13 11.68 -2.33
N VAL A 52 9.24 12.57 -1.93
CA VAL A 52 9.36 13.35 -0.69
C VAL A 52 8.03 13.49 0.03
N ALA A 53 8.07 13.65 1.35
CA ALA A 53 6.89 13.81 2.21
C ALA A 53 6.03 15.05 1.89
N ASN A 54 6.58 16.05 1.21
CA ASN A 54 5.87 17.23 0.72
C ASN A 54 5.97 17.32 -0.82
N PRO A 55 5.23 16.47 -1.55
CA PRO A 55 5.32 16.43 -3.01
C PRO A 55 4.79 17.70 -3.66
N SER A 56 5.34 18.05 -4.81
CA SER A 56 4.87 19.19 -5.59
C SER A 56 3.40 19.02 -6.02
N ALA A 57 2.71 20.13 -6.26
CA ALA A 57 1.35 20.10 -6.79
C ALA A 57 1.26 19.37 -8.15
N GLN A 58 2.33 19.36 -8.93
CA GLN A 58 2.43 18.62 -10.19
C GLN A 58 2.46 17.11 -9.94
N ALA A 59 3.30 16.63 -9.02
CA ALA A 59 3.40 15.24 -8.64
C ALA A 59 2.06 14.73 -8.09
N GLN A 60 1.43 15.49 -7.19
CA GLN A 60 0.11 15.13 -6.64
C GLN A 60 -0.94 15.03 -7.75
N ARG A 61 -1.01 16.02 -8.66
CA ARG A 61 -1.94 15.97 -9.80
C ARG A 61 -1.70 14.78 -10.71
N GLN A 62 -0.45 14.41 -10.97
CA GLN A 62 -0.10 13.24 -11.78
C GLN A 62 -0.64 11.96 -11.13
N PHE A 63 -0.38 11.76 -9.86
CA PHE A 63 -0.86 10.60 -9.10
C PHE A 63 -2.38 10.50 -9.05
N TYR A 64 -3.08 11.56 -8.63
CA TYR A 64 -4.54 11.51 -8.51
C TYR A 64 -5.27 11.44 -9.87
N ARG A 65 -4.69 12.00 -10.93
CA ARG A 65 -5.19 11.78 -12.30
C ARG A 65 -5.06 10.33 -12.74
N PHE A 66 -3.97 9.69 -12.40
CA PHE A 66 -3.80 8.26 -12.66
C PHE A 66 -4.88 7.44 -11.92
N LEU A 67 -5.04 7.63 -10.62
CA LEU A 67 -6.06 6.91 -9.83
C LEU A 67 -7.46 7.07 -10.43
N ARG A 68 -7.85 8.30 -10.71
CA ARG A 68 -9.14 8.59 -11.34
C ARG A 68 -9.28 7.88 -12.69
N ARG A 69 -8.32 8.05 -13.59
CA ARG A 69 -8.37 7.48 -14.93
C ARG A 69 -8.44 5.96 -14.91
N VAL A 70 -7.61 5.31 -14.11
CA VAL A 70 -7.55 3.85 -14.08
C VAL A 70 -8.83 3.24 -13.51
N THR A 71 -9.47 3.87 -12.54
CA THR A 71 -10.75 3.41 -11.97
C THR A 71 -11.93 3.69 -12.91
N GLU A 72 -11.96 4.84 -13.59
CA GLU A 72 -12.97 5.14 -14.63
C GLU A 72 -12.92 4.14 -15.79
N GLN A 73 -11.71 3.75 -16.22
CA GLN A 73 -11.54 2.78 -17.33
C GLN A 73 -11.72 1.32 -16.89
N ASN A 74 -11.63 1.03 -15.61
CA ASN A 74 -11.69 -0.31 -15.06
C ASN A 74 -12.70 -0.40 -13.90
N PRO A 75 -14.01 -0.35 -14.17
CA PRO A 75 -15.02 -0.56 -13.13
C PRO A 75 -14.82 -1.90 -12.43
N GLY A 76 -14.87 -1.90 -11.09
CA GLY A 76 -14.62 -3.09 -10.27
C GLY A 76 -13.15 -3.35 -9.93
N LEU A 77 -12.20 -2.56 -10.46
CA LEU A 77 -10.81 -2.59 -9.99
C LEU A 77 -10.76 -2.17 -8.51
N GLN A 78 -10.12 -2.99 -7.68
CA GLN A 78 -9.78 -2.62 -6.31
C GLN A 78 -8.34 -2.11 -6.28
N ILE A 79 -8.11 -0.99 -5.58
CA ILE A 79 -6.75 -0.47 -5.37
C ILE A 79 -6.48 -0.43 -3.87
N ILE A 80 -5.39 -1.05 -3.44
CA ILE A 80 -4.92 -0.99 -2.05
C ILE A 80 -3.52 -0.39 -2.09
N LEU A 81 -3.33 0.68 -1.33
CA LEU A 81 -2.02 1.30 -1.22
C LEU A 81 -1.65 1.57 0.24
N ILE A 82 -0.37 1.45 0.52
CA ILE A 82 0.22 1.77 1.82
C ILE A 82 1.22 2.92 1.68
N ALA A 83 1.44 3.65 2.77
CA ALA A 83 2.52 4.64 2.82
C ALA A 83 3.88 3.96 2.99
N GLY A 84 4.88 4.46 2.28
CA GLY A 84 6.29 4.14 2.48
C GLY A 84 7.00 5.11 3.43
N ASN A 85 8.34 5.00 3.47
CA ASN A 85 9.13 5.88 4.35
C ASN A 85 9.31 7.30 3.79
N HIS A 86 9.24 7.48 2.48
CA HIS A 86 9.26 8.80 1.81
C HIS A 86 7.92 9.51 1.89
N ASP A 87 6.82 8.79 2.02
CA ASP A 87 5.48 9.35 2.02
C ASP A 87 5.13 10.06 3.32
N SER A 88 4.30 11.09 3.22
CA SER A 88 3.57 11.63 4.35
C SER A 88 2.26 10.86 4.51
N ALA A 89 2.20 9.96 5.50
CA ALA A 89 1.04 9.14 5.78
C ALA A 89 -0.26 9.97 5.90
N SER A 90 -0.23 11.06 6.67
CA SER A 90 -1.40 11.94 6.86
C SER A 90 -1.86 12.62 5.57
N ARG A 91 -0.94 12.98 4.66
CA ARG A 91 -1.29 13.57 3.37
C ARG A 91 -1.93 12.55 2.43
N LEU A 92 -1.41 11.31 2.43
CA LEU A 92 -2.00 10.23 1.65
C LEU A 92 -3.40 9.86 2.15
N GLU A 93 -3.63 9.93 3.47
CA GLU A 93 -4.93 9.63 4.06
C GLU A 93 -5.96 10.78 3.91
N THR A 94 -5.52 12.02 3.69
CA THR A 94 -6.44 13.17 3.56
C THR A 94 -7.57 12.94 2.54
N PRO A 95 -7.35 12.39 1.34
CA PRO A 95 -8.41 12.20 0.34
C PRO A 95 -9.20 10.89 0.51
N ILE A 96 -9.00 10.10 1.56
CA ILE A 96 -9.69 8.81 1.79
C ILE A 96 -11.20 8.91 1.54
N PRO A 97 -11.96 9.90 2.09
CA PRO A 97 -13.40 9.94 1.89
C PRO A 97 -13.85 10.01 0.43
N LEU A 98 -13.01 10.56 -0.45
CA LEU A 98 -13.28 10.62 -1.90
C LEU A 98 -12.81 9.35 -2.62
N LEU A 99 -11.74 8.74 -2.16
CA LEU A 99 -11.10 7.60 -2.82
C LEU A 99 -11.82 6.28 -2.50
N GLU A 100 -12.44 6.16 -1.34
CA GLU A 100 -13.23 4.98 -0.96
C GLU A 100 -14.41 4.75 -1.90
N GLU A 101 -15.05 5.80 -2.39
CA GLU A 101 -16.11 5.72 -3.40
C GLU A 101 -15.61 5.17 -4.75
N MET A 102 -14.30 5.25 -4.98
CA MET A 102 -13.62 4.72 -6.17
C MET A 102 -13.02 3.33 -5.93
N ASN A 103 -13.39 2.64 -4.85
CA ASN A 103 -12.84 1.35 -4.41
C ASN A 103 -11.30 1.39 -4.19
N ILE A 104 -10.81 2.50 -3.63
CA ILE A 104 -9.40 2.70 -3.29
C ILE A 104 -9.26 2.74 -1.77
N GLN A 105 -8.50 1.82 -1.20
CA GLN A 105 -8.18 1.75 0.22
C GLN A 105 -6.74 2.21 0.46
N ILE A 106 -6.57 3.14 1.39
CA ILE A 106 -5.25 3.66 1.80
C ILE A 106 -4.98 3.28 3.24
N ARG A 107 -3.76 2.84 3.51
CA ARG A 107 -3.24 2.65 4.86
C ARG A 107 -1.93 3.43 4.99
N GLY A 108 -2.03 4.62 5.57
CA GLY A 108 -0.89 5.50 5.79
C GLY A 108 -0.24 5.27 7.15
N THR A 109 -1.05 5.01 8.17
CA THR A 109 -0.64 4.90 9.56
C THR A 109 -1.14 3.62 10.21
N VAL A 110 -0.42 3.16 11.24
CA VAL A 110 -0.92 2.12 12.15
C VAL A 110 -1.69 2.81 13.27
N ARG A 111 -3.01 2.60 13.30
CA ARG A 111 -3.86 3.18 14.34
C ARG A 111 -3.85 2.34 15.60
N LYS A 112 -4.03 3.02 16.75
CA LYS A 112 -4.16 2.39 18.05
C LYS A 112 -5.55 2.65 18.62
N ARG A 113 -6.09 1.65 19.29
CA ARG A 113 -7.33 1.75 20.06
C ARG A 113 -7.12 2.59 21.30
N ALA A 114 -8.20 2.93 22.00
CA ALA A 114 -8.17 3.73 23.22
C ALA A 114 -7.35 3.08 24.35
N ASP A 115 -7.21 1.76 24.35
CA ASP A 115 -6.40 1.00 25.30
C ASP A 115 -4.90 0.93 24.93
N GLY A 116 -4.50 1.60 23.84
CA GLY A 116 -3.12 1.61 23.32
C GLY A 116 -2.75 0.41 22.46
N THR A 117 -3.63 -0.57 22.29
CA THR A 117 -3.39 -1.71 21.41
C THR A 117 -3.53 -1.32 19.94
N ILE A 118 -2.82 -2.03 19.06
CA ILE A 118 -2.89 -1.82 17.62
C ILE A 118 -4.26 -2.27 17.11
N ASP A 119 -4.90 -1.41 16.30
CA ASP A 119 -6.12 -1.76 15.60
C ASP A 119 -5.82 -2.60 14.36
N THR A 120 -5.82 -3.91 14.55
CA THR A 120 -5.53 -4.88 13.48
C THR A 120 -6.59 -4.92 12.39
N GLU A 121 -7.85 -4.56 12.72
CA GLU A 121 -8.95 -4.60 11.75
C GLU A 121 -8.72 -3.63 10.59
N GLU A 122 -8.16 -2.45 10.86
CA GLU A 122 -7.88 -1.47 9.83
C GLU A 122 -6.78 -1.90 8.85
N LEU A 123 -5.91 -2.82 9.28
CA LEU A 123 -4.81 -3.32 8.45
C LEU A 123 -5.19 -4.55 7.61
N ILE A 124 -6.39 -5.09 7.82
CA ILE A 124 -6.89 -6.28 7.12
C ILE A 124 -7.94 -5.86 6.11
N ILE A 125 -7.72 -6.15 4.84
CA ILE A 125 -8.61 -5.77 3.74
C ILE A 125 -9.03 -7.01 2.96
N GLU A 126 -10.32 -7.16 2.70
CA GLU A 126 -10.83 -8.20 1.80
C GLU A 126 -10.36 -7.95 0.36
N LEU A 127 -9.76 -8.95 -0.27
CA LEU A 127 -9.47 -8.94 -1.70
C LEU A 127 -10.67 -9.45 -2.48
N LYS A 128 -11.18 -8.61 -3.37
CA LYS A 128 -12.38 -8.92 -4.18
C LYS A 128 -12.03 -8.96 -5.66
N ASP A 129 -12.62 -9.88 -6.38
CA ASP A 129 -12.57 -9.85 -7.83
C ASP A 129 -13.51 -8.76 -8.40
N ARG A 130 -13.49 -8.55 -9.71
CA ARG A 130 -14.31 -7.53 -10.39
C ARG A 130 -15.82 -7.73 -10.21
N SER A 131 -16.28 -8.93 -9.82
CA SER A 131 -17.67 -9.21 -9.48
C SER A 131 -18.05 -8.83 -8.05
N GLY A 132 -17.07 -8.39 -7.25
CA GLY A 132 -17.24 -8.08 -5.82
C GLY A 132 -17.15 -9.31 -4.92
N LYS A 133 -16.84 -10.50 -5.48
CA LYS A 133 -16.71 -11.73 -4.69
C LYS A 133 -15.34 -11.76 -4.00
N ARG A 134 -15.34 -12.02 -2.67
CA ARG A 134 -14.11 -12.18 -1.92
C ARG A 134 -13.33 -13.43 -2.38
N GLN A 135 -12.05 -13.25 -2.61
CA GLN A 135 -11.09 -14.26 -3.09
C GLN A 135 -9.92 -14.45 -2.14
N GLY A 136 -9.73 -13.54 -1.18
CA GLY A 136 -8.63 -13.58 -0.23
C GLY A 136 -8.59 -12.35 0.67
N TRP A 137 -7.44 -12.16 1.31
CA TRP A 137 -7.19 -11.12 2.30
C TRP A 137 -5.86 -10.44 2.04
N CYS A 138 -5.84 -9.13 2.22
CA CYS A 138 -4.62 -8.33 2.17
C CYS A 138 -4.29 -7.83 3.57
N LEU A 139 -3.06 -8.07 4.02
CA LEU A 139 -2.47 -7.44 5.19
C LEU A 139 -1.75 -6.19 4.70
N ALA A 140 -2.42 -5.04 4.79
CA ALA A 140 -1.93 -3.77 4.27
C ALA A 140 -1.20 -3.00 5.38
N VAL A 141 0.08 -3.32 5.59
CA VAL A 141 0.88 -2.74 6.67
C VAL A 141 1.77 -1.63 6.11
N PRO A 142 1.54 -0.35 6.48
CA PRO A 142 2.37 0.76 6.04
C PRO A 142 3.79 0.62 6.61
N TYR A 143 4.71 1.49 6.13
CA TYR A 143 6.05 1.56 6.70
C TYR A 143 6.00 1.75 8.22
N LEU A 144 6.62 0.82 8.94
CA LEU A 144 6.59 0.76 10.41
C LEU A 144 7.75 1.55 11.02
N ARG A 145 7.42 2.55 11.79
CA ARG A 145 8.37 3.28 12.65
C ARG A 145 8.38 2.69 14.06
N GLN A 146 9.36 3.09 14.84
CA GLN A 146 9.39 2.72 16.26
C GLN A 146 8.08 3.16 16.95
N GLY A 147 7.41 2.20 17.59
CA GLY A 147 6.12 2.40 18.24
C GLY A 147 4.90 2.02 17.37
N ASP A 148 5.06 1.71 16.08
CA ASP A 148 3.98 1.27 15.20
C ASP A 148 3.76 -0.24 15.24
N TYR A 149 4.65 -0.98 15.87
CA TYR A 149 4.59 -2.44 16.03
C TYR A 149 4.59 -2.83 17.51
N PRO A 150 4.15 -4.05 17.86
CA PRO A 150 4.17 -4.52 19.24
C PRO A 150 5.58 -4.53 19.82
N ALA A 151 5.74 -4.01 21.05
CA ALA A 151 6.98 -4.19 21.79
C ALA A 151 7.06 -5.66 22.25
N VAL A 152 8.13 -6.34 21.88
CA VAL A 152 8.40 -7.73 22.27
C VAL A 152 9.81 -7.82 22.84
N GLU A 153 9.97 -8.60 23.91
CA GLU A 153 11.30 -8.94 24.40
C GLU A 153 11.97 -9.87 23.39
N SER A 154 13.19 -9.57 23.01
CA SER A 154 13.95 -10.29 22.01
C SER A 154 15.45 -10.23 22.33
N GLU A 155 16.15 -11.35 22.19
CA GLU A 155 17.61 -11.40 22.22
C GLU A 155 18.27 -10.88 20.93
N GLY A 156 17.46 -10.67 19.86
CA GLY A 156 17.89 -10.18 18.55
C GLY A 156 17.47 -8.74 18.29
N ASP A 157 17.27 -8.41 17.02
CA ASP A 157 16.80 -7.09 16.57
C ASP A 157 15.33 -6.86 17.00
N PRO A 158 15.06 -5.88 17.88
CA PRO A 158 13.69 -5.58 18.32
C PRO A 158 12.75 -5.17 17.20
N TYR A 159 13.27 -4.56 16.11
CA TYR A 159 12.49 -4.21 14.94
C TYR A 159 11.96 -5.46 14.23
N GLN A 160 12.85 -6.39 13.93
CA GLN A 160 12.46 -7.64 13.26
C GLN A 160 11.47 -8.44 14.12
N ALA A 161 11.71 -8.52 15.44
CA ALA A 161 10.80 -9.21 16.36
C ALA A 161 9.42 -8.54 16.42
N GLY A 162 9.38 -7.21 16.46
CA GLY A 162 8.15 -6.43 16.45
C GLY A 162 7.36 -6.56 15.15
N VAL A 163 8.04 -6.50 14.00
CA VAL A 163 7.43 -6.73 12.68
C VAL A 163 6.85 -8.14 12.60
N LYS A 164 7.62 -9.15 13.01
CA LYS A 164 7.13 -10.53 13.05
C LYS A 164 5.87 -10.65 13.91
N ALA A 165 5.88 -10.12 15.12
CA ALA A 165 4.73 -10.16 16.03
C ALA A 165 3.50 -9.46 15.46
N MET A 166 3.69 -8.36 14.70
CA MET A 166 2.62 -7.69 13.98
C MET A 166 1.96 -8.64 12.98
N TYR A 167 2.75 -9.25 12.10
CA TYR A 167 2.22 -10.15 11.07
C TYR A 167 1.63 -11.44 11.67
N ASP A 168 2.25 -12.02 12.69
CA ASP A 168 1.69 -13.19 13.38
C ASP A 168 0.29 -12.89 13.92
N LYS A 169 0.09 -11.69 14.50
CA LYS A 169 -1.22 -11.25 14.99
C LYS A 169 -2.22 -11.03 13.87
N LEU A 170 -1.83 -10.38 12.77
CA LEU A 170 -2.70 -10.15 11.62
C LEU A 170 -3.11 -11.45 10.95
N VAL A 171 -2.17 -12.38 10.76
CA VAL A 171 -2.45 -13.69 10.20
C VAL A 171 -3.42 -14.45 11.08
N ALA A 172 -3.22 -14.48 12.42
CA ALA A 172 -4.14 -15.14 13.34
C ALA A 172 -5.57 -14.58 13.21
N CYS A 173 -5.74 -13.25 13.14
CA CYS A 173 -7.04 -12.62 12.95
C CYS A 173 -7.72 -13.03 11.64
N VAL A 174 -6.96 -13.24 10.56
CA VAL A 174 -7.50 -13.67 9.27
C VAL A 174 -7.82 -15.15 9.26
N GLU A 175 -6.96 -15.99 9.87
CA GLU A 175 -7.17 -17.45 9.95
C GLU A 175 -8.50 -17.82 10.61
N GLU A 176 -8.98 -17.02 11.57
CA GLU A 176 -10.27 -17.22 12.24
C GLU A 176 -11.49 -17.03 11.32
N ARG A 177 -11.31 -16.33 10.18
CA ARG A 177 -12.43 -15.89 9.29
C ARG A 177 -12.28 -16.34 7.85
N ARG A 178 -11.08 -16.72 7.40
CA ARG A 178 -10.87 -17.10 6.00
C ARG A 178 -11.41 -18.47 5.70
N GLN A 179 -11.88 -18.63 4.47
CA GLN A 179 -12.16 -19.96 3.93
C GLN A 179 -10.86 -20.62 3.46
N LYS A 180 -10.82 -21.96 3.48
CA LYS A 180 -9.59 -22.73 3.17
C LYS A 180 -8.92 -22.38 1.84
N GLN A 181 -9.70 -21.98 0.84
CA GLN A 181 -9.20 -21.61 -0.50
C GLN A 181 -8.81 -20.14 -0.64
N GLU A 182 -9.11 -19.30 0.34
CA GLU A 182 -8.79 -17.87 0.29
C GLU A 182 -7.31 -17.65 0.61
N ALA A 183 -6.61 -16.89 -0.24
CA ALA A 183 -5.21 -16.54 -0.03
C ALA A 183 -5.06 -15.41 0.99
N ILE A 184 -3.92 -15.38 1.68
CA ILE A 184 -3.45 -14.22 2.45
C ILE A 184 -2.27 -13.62 1.70
N ILE A 185 -2.33 -12.32 1.41
CA ILE A 185 -1.26 -11.55 0.78
C ILE A 185 -0.86 -10.44 1.74
N ALA A 186 0.42 -10.33 2.06
CA ALA A 186 0.94 -9.22 2.85
C ALA A 186 1.66 -8.24 1.93
N ILE A 187 1.36 -6.95 2.10
CA ILE A 187 2.11 -5.86 1.47
C ILE A 187 2.73 -4.99 2.56
N CYS A 188 3.99 -4.66 2.38
CA CYS A 188 4.75 -3.75 3.25
C CYS A 188 5.93 -3.16 2.50
N LEU A 189 6.40 -2.02 2.98
CA LEU A 189 7.72 -1.50 2.66
C LEU A 189 8.58 -1.65 3.92
N LEU A 190 9.58 -2.52 3.87
CA LEU A 190 10.50 -2.75 4.98
C LEU A 190 11.85 -2.13 4.67
N TYR A 191 12.39 -1.37 5.63
CA TYR A 191 13.78 -1.00 5.60
C TYR A 191 14.59 -2.25 5.98
N THR A 192 15.16 -2.91 5.00
CA THR A 192 16.17 -3.95 5.24
C THR A 192 17.50 -3.26 5.48
N SER A 193 18.37 -3.87 6.29
CA SER A 193 19.75 -3.39 6.48
C SER A 193 20.37 -3.00 5.15
N PRO A 194 21.16 -1.91 5.10
CA PRO A 194 21.70 -1.43 3.84
C PRO A 194 22.36 -2.59 3.08
N SER A 195 21.99 -2.71 1.83
CA SER A 195 22.66 -3.62 0.91
C SER A 195 24.16 -3.28 0.91
N PRO A 196 25.08 -4.25 0.86
CA PRO A 196 26.50 -3.96 0.70
C PRO A 196 26.85 -3.15 -0.56
N ARG A 197 25.85 -2.71 -1.32
CA ARG A 197 25.98 -1.94 -2.56
C ARG A 197 25.46 -0.51 -2.46
N ASP A 198 24.95 -0.09 -1.27
CA ASP A 198 24.51 1.28 -1.01
C ASP A 198 25.63 2.11 -0.36
#